data_7ebbcbb80498a1233f5e6df58dff7a27
#
_entry.id   7ebbcbb80498a1233f5e6df58dff7a27
#
_cell.length_a   1.000
_cell.length_b   1.000
_cell.length_c   1.000
_cell.angle_alpha   90.00
_cell.angle_beta   90.00
_cell.angle_gamma   90.00
#
_symmetry.space_group_name_H-M   'P 1'
#
loop_
_entity.id
_entity.type
_entity.pdbx_description
1 polymer ?
#
loop_
_entity_poly.entity_id
_entity_poly.type
_entity_poly.pdbx_seq_one_letter_code
_entity_poly.pdbx_strand_id
1 'polypeptide(L)'
;MFSTRRLKNSIVLKYIIRETEMKITLKYNKSVQENAGIYYDKSKKAKHKLEGAIEALEETNLKLEKLMKGNLKIVQKPMFKKKIKREWFEKFRWFYTSTGFLVIAGRDATTNEIIIKKNTDQNDLVFHTSMAGSPFAVIKSNKKKIDKKSIDETAQFVACYSKAWRMGMSTLEVFSVTPDQVTKEAPSGEYIMKG
;
A
#
# COMPACT_ATOMS: atom_id res chain seq x y z
N MET A 1 40.36 -15.68 13.74
CA MET A 1 40.47 -14.29 14.21
C MET A 1 39.06 -13.71 14.27
N PHE A 2 38.56 -13.40 15.48
CA PHE A 2 37.21 -12.87 15.65
C PHE A 2 37.30 -11.34 15.58
N SER A 3 36.59 -10.73 14.63
CA SER A 3 36.42 -9.27 14.60
C SER A 3 34.97 -8.94 15.00
N THR A 4 34.80 -8.15 16.06
CA THR A 4 33.50 -7.71 16.53
C THR A 4 33.29 -6.24 16.19
N ARG A 5 32.16 -5.91 15.56
CA ARG A 5 31.69 -4.53 15.36
C ARG A 5 30.42 -4.30 16.16
N ARG A 6 30.44 -3.29 17.03
CA ARG A 6 29.29 -2.95 17.87
C ARG A 6 28.35 -2.02 17.11
N LEU A 7 27.10 -2.44 16.92
CA LEU A 7 26.02 -1.62 16.39
C LEU A 7 25.02 -1.35 17.53
N LYS A 8 24.21 -0.29 17.44
CA LYS A 8 23.16 -0.04 18.47
C LYS A 8 22.33 -1.32 18.67
N ASN A 9 22.38 -1.90 19.87
CA ASN A 9 21.65 -3.09 20.31
C ASN A 9 21.99 -4.42 19.60
N SER A 10 23.13 -4.54 18.90
CA SER A 10 23.57 -5.78 18.26
C SER A 10 25.09 -5.90 18.16
N ILE A 11 25.59 -7.13 18.19
CA ILE A 11 27.00 -7.49 17.97
C ILE A 11 27.05 -8.31 16.69
N VAL A 12 27.98 -7.97 15.80
CA VAL A 12 28.26 -8.74 14.57
C VAL A 12 29.44 -9.65 14.83
N LEU A 13 29.22 -10.96 14.75
CA LEU A 13 30.25 -11.97 14.79
C LEU A 13 30.60 -12.38 13.36
N LYS A 14 31.89 -12.35 13.03
CA LYS A 14 32.41 -12.91 11.79
C LYS A 14 32.88 -14.33 12.06
N TYR A 15 32.36 -15.27 11.32
CA TYR A 15 32.72 -16.69 11.40
C TYR A 15 33.21 -17.16 10.03
N ILE A 16 34.32 -17.89 10.00
CA ILE A 16 34.84 -18.48 8.77
C ILE A 16 34.56 -19.97 8.80
N ILE A 17 33.71 -20.45 7.89
CA ILE A 17 33.43 -21.87 7.68
C ILE A 17 33.84 -22.21 6.24
N ARG A 18 34.79 -23.13 6.08
CA ARG A 18 35.22 -23.63 4.77
C ARG A 18 35.50 -22.49 3.76
N GLU A 19 36.38 -21.56 4.16
CA GLU A 19 36.83 -20.41 3.35
C GLU A 19 35.75 -19.34 3.04
N THR A 20 34.51 -19.53 3.49
CA THR A 20 33.46 -18.51 3.36
C THR A 20 33.30 -17.69 4.63
N GLU A 21 33.37 -16.37 4.51
CA GLU A 21 33.17 -15.45 5.62
C GLU A 21 31.68 -15.27 5.91
N MET A 22 31.20 -15.81 7.04
CA MET A 22 29.82 -15.65 7.48
C MET A 22 29.72 -14.56 8.54
N LYS A 23 28.82 -13.59 8.34
CA LYS A 23 28.54 -12.52 9.32
C LYS A 23 27.20 -12.82 10.02
N ILE A 24 27.27 -13.00 11.35
CA ILE A 24 26.08 -13.25 12.18
C ILE A 24 25.87 -12.04 13.08
N THR A 25 24.67 -11.47 13.06
CA THR A 25 24.29 -10.33 13.90
C THR A 25 23.47 -10.82 15.08
N LEU A 26 24.00 -10.70 16.30
CA LEU A 26 23.32 -11.09 17.53
C LEU A 26 22.78 -9.84 18.26
N LYS A 27 21.57 -9.96 18.80
CA LYS A 27 20.98 -8.97 19.71
C LYS A 27 21.46 -9.28 21.12
N TYR A 28 22.22 -8.38 21.73
CA TYR A 28 22.79 -8.62 23.07
C TYR A 28 21.75 -8.57 24.21
N ASN A 29 20.57 -7.97 23.96
CA ASN A 29 19.44 -7.94 24.88
C ASN A 29 18.56 -9.21 24.80
N LYS A 30 18.98 -10.22 24.07
CA LYS A 30 18.29 -11.50 23.90
C LYS A 30 19.20 -12.67 24.27
N SER A 31 18.59 -13.73 24.79
CA SER A 31 19.29 -14.96 25.10
C SER A 31 19.85 -15.63 23.82
N VAL A 32 20.75 -16.60 23.99
CA VAL A 32 21.31 -17.38 22.88
C VAL A 32 20.19 -18.09 22.13
N GLN A 33 19.23 -18.69 22.86
CA GLN A 33 18.10 -19.40 22.31
C GLN A 33 17.19 -18.49 21.48
N GLU A 34 16.90 -17.30 21.97
CA GLU A 34 16.09 -16.32 21.24
C GLU A 34 16.78 -15.83 19.97
N ASN A 35 18.09 -15.59 20.02
CA ASN A 35 18.88 -15.24 18.85
C ASN A 35 18.90 -16.39 17.82
N ALA A 36 19.06 -17.63 18.26
CA ALA A 36 18.97 -18.80 17.39
C ALA A 36 17.58 -18.93 16.75
N GLY A 37 16.50 -18.71 17.52
CA GLY A 37 15.12 -18.70 17.04
C GLY A 37 14.91 -17.68 15.92
N ILE A 38 15.45 -16.47 16.03
CA ILE A 38 15.37 -15.44 14.98
C ILE A 38 15.97 -15.94 13.66
N TYR A 39 17.11 -16.63 13.73
CA TYR A 39 17.75 -17.16 12.52
C TYR A 39 17.02 -18.35 11.95
N TYR A 40 16.48 -19.21 12.80
CA TYR A 40 15.65 -20.34 12.38
C TYR A 40 14.38 -19.84 11.64
N ASP A 41 13.69 -18.85 12.18
CA ASP A 41 12.50 -18.26 11.54
C ASP A 41 12.84 -17.59 10.20
N LYS A 42 13.98 -16.90 10.15
CA LYS A 42 14.46 -16.31 8.89
C LYS A 42 14.76 -17.40 7.85
N SER A 43 15.40 -18.48 8.27
CA SER A 43 15.70 -19.63 7.39
C SER A 43 14.43 -20.27 6.88
N LYS A 44 13.45 -20.54 7.75
CA LYS A 44 12.15 -21.10 7.36
C LYS A 44 11.42 -20.21 6.36
N LYS A 45 11.37 -18.89 6.62
CA LYS A 45 10.76 -17.92 5.69
C LYS A 45 11.49 -17.84 4.36
N ALA A 46 12.83 -17.91 4.38
CA ALA A 46 13.63 -17.89 3.16
C ALA A 46 13.41 -19.16 2.33
N LYS A 47 13.32 -20.33 2.99
CA LYS A 47 13.02 -21.59 2.34
C LYS A 47 11.66 -21.56 1.63
N HIS A 48 10.61 -21.13 2.31
CA HIS A 48 9.28 -20.96 1.68
C HIS A 48 9.29 -19.98 0.49
N LYS A 49 10.02 -18.87 0.60
CA LYS A 49 10.16 -17.94 -0.53
C LYS A 49 10.89 -18.57 -1.71
N LEU A 50 11.91 -19.38 -1.44
CA LEU A 50 12.66 -20.08 -2.48
C LEU A 50 11.77 -21.10 -3.19
N GLU A 51 11.03 -21.92 -2.44
CA GLU A 51 10.08 -22.89 -2.97
C GLU A 51 9.06 -22.21 -3.89
N GLY A 52 8.39 -21.17 -3.42
CA GLY A 52 7.43 -20.42 -4.23
C GLY A 52 8.05 -19.72 -5.46
N ALA A 53 9.31 -19.30 -5.37
CA ALA A 53 10.01 -18.71 -6.52
C ALA A 53 10.36 -19.77 -7.58
N ILE A 54 10.73 -20.99 -7.16
CA ILE A 54 10.99 -22.11 -8.06
C ILE A 54 9.70 -22.50 -8.78
N GLU A 55 8.58 -22.68 -8.05
CA GLU A 55 7.27 -23.00 -8.65
C GLU A 55 6.84 -21.94 -9.68
N ALA A 56 6.96 -20.67 -9.33
CA ALA A 56 6.62 -19.57 -10.25
C ALA A 56 7.51 -19.55 -11.49
N LEU A 57 8.79 -19.90 -11.35
CA LEU A 57 9.73 -19.98 -12.46
C LEU A 57 9.39 -21.13 -13.40
N GLU A 58 9.04 -22.30 -12.85
CA GLU A 58 8.61 -23.47 -13.62
C GLU A 58 7.30 -23.18 -14.38
N GLU A 59 6.31 -22.60 -13.70
CA GLU A 59 5.04 -22.20 -14.35
C GLU A 59 5.28 -21.20 -15.49
N THR A 60 6.16 -20.22 -15.25
CA THR A 60 6.50 -19.21 -16.25
C THR A 60 7.20 -19.82 -17.45
N ASN A 61 8.14 -20.75 -17.22
CA ASN A 61 8.82 -21.46 -18.28
C ASN A 61 7.87 -22.32 -19.11
N LEU A 62 6.94 -23.02 -18.48
CA LEU A 62 5.90 -23.79 -19.17
C LEU A 62 5.00 -22.90 -20.04
N LYS A 63 4.63 -21.72 -19.53
CA LYS A 63 3.88 -20.71 -20.30
C LYS A 63 4.69 -20.23 -21.51
N LEU A 64 5.98 -19.94 -21.29
CA LEU A 64 6.89 -19.52 -22.36
C LEU A 64 7.00 -20.58 -23.46
N GLU A 65 7.23 -21.85 -23.08
CA GLU A 65 7.28 -22.95 -24.06
C GLU A 65 5.98 -23.10 -24.86
N LYS A 66 4.83 -23.03 -24.19
CA LYS A 66 3.52 -23.05 -24.87
C LYS A 66 3.38 -21.91 -25.86
N LEU A 67 3.80 -20.71 -25.50
CA LEU A 67 3.80 -19.55 -26.38
C LEU A 67 4.76 -19.73 -27.56
N MET A 68 5.94 -20.26 -27.33
CA MET A 68 6.92 -20.52 -28.41
C MET A 68 6.45 -21.62 -29.35
N LYS A 69 5.83 -22.69 -28.85
CA LYS A 69 5.24 -23.77 -29.70
C LYS A 69 3.99 -23.30 -30.43
N GLY A 70 3.20 -22.38 -29.90
CA GLY A 70 2.00 -21.81 -30.52
C GLY A 70 2.27 -20.73 -31.57
N ASN A 71 3.44 -20.10 -31.52
CA ASN A 71 3.73 -18.88 -32.31
C ASN A 71 4.24 -19.11 -33.74
N LEU A 72 4.26 -20.34 -34.23
CA LEU A 72 4.63 -20.58 -35.66
C LEU A 72 3.58 -20.13 -36.68
N LYS A 73 2.44 -19.56 -36.27
CA LYS A 73 1.36 -19.12 -37.16
C LYS A 73 0.77 -17.73 -36.90
N ILE A 74 1.33 -16.95 -36.01
CA ILE A 74 0.81 -15.60 -35.79
C ILE A 74 1.82 -14.60 -36.35
N VAL A 75 1.58 -14.20 -37.62
CA VAL A 75 2.13 -12.95 -38.14
C VAL A 75 1.66 -11.83 -37.22
N GLN A 76 2.53 -11.45 -36.31
CA GLN A 76 2.28 -10.34 -35.41
C GLN A 76 2.17 -9.06 -36.23
N LYS A 77 0.94 -8.63 -36.49
CA LYS A 77 0.73 -7.20 -36.68
C LYS A 77 1.19 -6.56 -35.37
N PRO A 78 2.16 -5.63 -35.37
CA PRO A 78 2.53 -4.90 -34.16
C PRO A 78 1.28 -4.17 -33.71
N MET A 79 0.63 -4.68 -32.67
CA MET A 79 -0.38 -3.91 -31.97
C MET A 79 0.38 -2.78 -31.28
N PHE A 80 0.48 -1.66 -31.98
CA PHE A 80 0.83 -0.39 -31.32
C PHE A 80 -0.19 -0.21 -30.22
N LYS A 81 0.16 -0.61 -29.00
CA LYS A 81 -0.60 -0.21 -27.82
C LYS A 81 -0.53 1.31 -27.82
N LYS A 82 -1.58 1.96 -28.33
CA LYS A 82 -1.76 3.39 -28.14
C LYS A 82 -1.48 3.60 -26.66
N LYS A 83 -0.45 4.40 -26.34
CA LYS A 83 -0.21 4.84 -24.96
C LYS A 83 -1.46 5.62 -24.57
N ILE A 84 -2.38 4.98 -23.87
CA ILE A 84 -3.56 5.62 -23.33
C ILE A 84 -3.00 6.65 -22.34
N LYS A 85 -3.21 7.92 -22.65
CA LYS A 85 -2.80 9.02 -21.79
C LYS A 85 -3.63 8.88 -20.50
N ARG A 86 -2.98 8.46 -19.44
CA ARG A 86 -3.65 8.31 -18.16
C ARG A 86 -4.01 9.66 -17.60
N GLU A 87 -5.20 9.79 -17.08
CA GLU A 87 -5.63 10.97 -16.36
C GLU A 87 -4.91 11.07 -14.99
N TRP A 88 -4.72 12.28 -14.50
CA TRP A 88 -3.94 12.54 -13.29
C TRP A 88 -4.50 11.83 -12.04
N PHE A 89 -5.81 11.59 -12.01
CA PHE A 89 -6.50 10.96 -10.88
C PHE A 89 -6.45 9.42 -10.90
N GLU A 90 -6.09 8.79 -11.99
CA GLU A 90 -6.07 7.31 -12.11
C GLU A 90 -5.07 6.62 -11.16
N LYS A 91 -4.10 7.37 -10.63
CA LYS A 91 -3.19 6.89 -9.59
C LYS A 91 -3.86 6.65 -8.24
N PHE A 92 -5.03 7.27 -8.01
CA PHE A 92 -5.85 7.10 -6.82
C PHE A 92 -6.95 6.05 -7.05
N ARG A 93 -7.78 5.76 -6.05
CA ARG A 93 -9.11 5.20 -6.27
C ARG A 93 -9.99 6.32 -6.75
N TRP A 94 -10.81 6.07 -7.73
CA TRP A 94 -11.65 7.13 -8.29
C TRP A 94 -12.94 6.57 -8.88
N PHE A 95 -13.96 7.41 -8.93
CA PHE A 95 -15.19 7.16 -9.68
C PHE A 95 -15.88 8.49 -9.97
N TYR A 96 -16.84 8.46 -10.88
CA TYR A 96 -17.75 9.57 -11.09
C TYR A 96 -19.08 9.26 -10.40
N THR A 97 -19.62 10.23 -9.63
CA THR A 97 -20.94 10.10 -9.04
C THR A 97 -22.01 10.05 -10.12
N SER A 98 -23.21 9.59 -9.77
CA SER A 98 -24.33 9.56 -10.73
C SER A 98 -24.71 10.94 -11.28
N THR A 99 -24.30 12.02 -10.64
CA THR A 99 -24.49 13.42 -11.05
C THR A 99 -23.25 14.02 -11.71
N GLY A 100 -22.20 13.23 -11.90
CA GLY A 100 -21.01 13.58 -12.69
C GLY A 100 -19.87 14.26 -11.93
N PHE A 101 -19.87 14.28 -10.60
CA PHE A 101 -18.73 14.74 -9.82
C PHE A 101 -17.62 13.67 -9.78
N LEU A 102 -16.38 14.10 -9.96
CA LEU A 102 -15.24 13.24 -9.75
C LEU A 102 -14.97 13.07 -8.26
N VAL A 103 -14.87 11.83 -7.83
CA VAL A 103 -14.44 11.45 -6.49
C VAL A 103 -13.08 10.77 -6.59
N ILE A 104 -12.14 11.21 -5.77
CA ILE A 104 -10.82 10.59 -5.64
C ILE A 104 -10.60 10.15 -4.20
N ALA A 105 -9.97 8.99 -3.99
CA ALA A 105 -9.66 8.48 -2.67
C ALA A 105 -8.28 7.82 -2.60
N GLY A 106 -7.66 7.90 -1.44
CA GLY A 106 -6.35 7.32 -1.21
C GLY A 106 -6.34 5.80 -1.20
N ARG A 107 -5.21 5.22 -1.54
CA ARG A 107 -4.96 3.77 -1.48
C ARG A 107 -4.22 3.39 -0.20
N ASP A 108 -3.43 4.32 0.32
CA ASP A 108 -2.56 4.18 1.48
C ASP A 108 -2.33 5.55 2.14
N ALA A 109 -1.60 5.58 3.26
CA ALA A 109 -1.30 6.80 4.01
C ALA A 109 -0.62 7.89 3.15
N THR A 110 0.29 7.49 2.26
CA THR A 110 1.01 8.43 1.38
C THR A 110 0.07 9.09 0.38
N THR A 111 -0.79 8.28 -0.26
CA THR A 111 -1.75 8.80 -1.24
C THR A 111 -2.86 9.60 -0.58
N ASN A 112 -3.29 9.26 0.64
CA ASN A 112 -4.17 10.08 1.47
C ASN A 112 -3.57 11.48 1.67
N GLU A 113 -2.30 11.52 2.06
CA GLU A 113 -1.61 12.80 2.29
C GLU A 113 -1.48 13.63 1.00
N ILE A 114 -1.18 12.99 -0.13
CA ILE A 114 -1.10 13.67 -1.44
C ILE A 114 -2.45 14.26 -1.84
N ILE A 115 -3.55 13.53 -1.60
CA ILE A 115 -4.90 14.03 -1.91
C ILE A 115 -5.18 15.30 -1.12
N ILE A 116 -5.02 15.24 0.20
CA ILE A 116 -5.34 16.38 1.07
C ILE A 116 -4.46 17.60 0.77
N LYS A 117 -3.14 17.40 0.58
CA LYS A 117 -2.20 18.51 0.39
C LYS A 117 -2.19 19.10 -1.01
N LYS A 118 -2.43 18.29 -2.05
CA LYS A 118 -2.15 18.70 -3.44
C LYS A 118 -3.37 18.63 -4.37
N ASN A 119 -4.40 17.90 -3.98
CA ASN A 119 -5.52 17.62 -4.88
C ASN A 119 -6.89 17.98 -4.26
N THR A 120 -6.90 18.82 -3.23
CA THR A 120 -8.11 19.29 -2.57
C THR A 120 -8.18 20.82 -2.71
N ASP A 121 -9.28 21.32 -3.25
CA ASP A 121 -9.57 22.74 -3.42
C ASP A 121 -10.55 23.22 -2.32
N GLN A 122 -10.62 24.52 -2.06
CA GLN A 122 -11.42 25.09 -0.97
C GLN A 122 -12.91 24.73 -0.98
N ASN A 123 -13.48 24.51 -2.17
CA ASN A 123 -14.91 24.19 -2.32
C ASN A 123 -15.20 22.68 -2.38
N ASP A 124 -14.18 21.86 -2.25
CA ASP A 124 -14.36 20.40 -2.24
C ASP A 124 -14.90 19.91 -0.88
N LEU A 125 -15.40 18.69 -0.84
CA LEU A 125 -15.75 18.02 0.40
C LEU A 125 -14.81 16.83 0.64
N VAL A 126 -14.28 16.76 1.85
CA VAL A 126 -13.39 15.68 2.31
C VAL A 126 -14.18 14.71 3.17
N PHE A 127 -14.01 13.42 2.92
CA PHE A 127 -14.70 12.33 3.61
C PHE A 127 -13.71 11.44 4.33
N HIS A 128 -14.08 11.01 5.52
CA HIS A 128 -13.37 9.98 6.27
C HIS A 128 -14.35 9.24 7.19
N THR A 129 -13.91 8.14 7.80
CA THR A 129 -14.71 7.41 8.80
C THR A 129 -14.25 7.75 10.21
N SER A 130 -15.14 7.55 11.19
CA SER A 130 -14.78 7.64 12.61
C SER A 130 -13.72 6.59 13.02
N MET A 131 -13.61 5.51 12.25
CA MET A 131 -12.66 4.43 12.49
C MET A 131 -11.38 4.62 11.69
N ALA A 132 -10.22 4.48 12.33
CA ALA A 132 -8.92 4.49 11.66
C ALA A 132 -8.78 3.36 10.63
N GLY A 133 -8.08 3.66 9.51
CA GLY A 133 -7.85 2.68 8.44
C GLY A 133 -8.87 2.75 7.30
N SER A 134 -9.44 3.92 7.09
CA SER A 134 -10.23 4.26 5.91
C SER A 134 -9.45 5.18 4.97
N PRO A 135 -9.81 5.26 3.68
CA PRO A 135 -9.26 6.25 2.78
C PRO A 135 -9.79 7.65 3.10
N PHE A 136 -8.98 8.68 2.92
CA PHE A 136 -9.51 10.02 2.68
C PHE A 136 -10.05 10.07 1.27
N ALA A 137 -11.30 10.49 1.12
CA ALA A 137 -11.90 10.71 -0.19
C ALA A 137 -12.29 12.19 -0.35
N VAL A 138 -12.23 12.67 -1.57
CA VAL A 138 -12.55 14.07 -1.91
C VAL A 138 -13.47 14.10 -3.11
N ILE A 139 -14.60 14.80 -2.98
CA ILE A 139 -15.44 15.16 -4.13
C ILE A 139 -14.91 16.46 -4.72
N LYS A 140 -14.54 16.42 -5.98
CA LYS A 140 -14.11 17.61 -6.73
C LYS A 140 -15.35 18.42 -7.15
N SER A 141 -15.60 19.52 -6.43
CA SER A 141 -16.78 20.36 -6.66
C SER A 141 -16.75 21.06 -8.02
N ASN A 142 -15.54 21.38 -8.52
CA ASN A 142 -15.37 22.21 -9.72
C ASN A 142 -16.20 23.50 -9.65
N LYS A 143 -16.30 24.10 -8.45
CA LYS A 143 -17.10 25.31 -8.14
C LYS A 143 -18.62 25.11 -8.28
N LYS A 144 -19.10 23.89 -8.40
CA LYS A 144 -20.55 23.56 -8.41
C LYS A 144 -20.98 23.14 -7.01
N LYS A 145 -22.25 23.37 -6.70
CA LYS A 145 -22.83 22.86 -5.45
C LYS A 145 -22.96 21.34 -5.52
N ILE A 146 -22.35 20.67 -4.56
CA ILE A 146 -22.40 19.21 -4.45
C ILE A 146 -23.80 18.82 -3.93
N ASP A 147 -24.44 17.88 -4.60
CA ASP A 147 -25.76 17.38 -4.25
C ASP A 147 -25.70 16.26 -3.22
N LYS A 148 -26.81 16.05 -2.50
CA LYS A 148 -26.92 15.04 -1.44
C LYS A 148 -26.62 13.61 -1.95
N LYS A 149 -27.05 13.29 -3.17
CA LYS A 149 -26.85 11.97 -3.77
C LYS A 149 -25.36 11.66 -3.96
N SER A 150 -24.57 12.62 -4.44
CA SER A 150 -23.12 12.49 -4.56
C SER A 150 -22.44 12.33 -3.20
N ILE A 151 -22.93 13.00 -2.17
CA ILE A 151 -22.45 12.84 -0.78
C ILE A 151 -22.69 11.41 -0.31
N ASP A 152 -23.90 10.89 -0.48
CA ASP A 152 -24.27 9.54 -0.05
C ASP A 152 -23.46 8.46 -0.80
N GLU A 153 -23.29 8.60 -2.12
CA GLU A 153 -22.47 7.70 -2.93
C GLU A 153 -21.01 7.69 -2.48
N THR A 154 -20.46 8.86 -2.14
CA THR A 154 -19.08 8.98 -1.66
C THR A 154 -18.93 8.41 -0.27
N ALA A 155 -19.87 8.63 0.62
CA ALA A 155 -19.88 8.04 1.95
C ALA A 155 -19.89 6.50 1.88
N GLN A 156 -20.73 5.93 1.01
CA GLN A 156 -20.78 4.49 0.77
C GLN A 156 -19.44 3.97 0.20
N PHE A 157 -18.85 4.70 -0.75
CA PHE A 157 -17.55 4.34 -1.31
C PHE A 157 -16.46 4.30 -0.23
N VAL A 158 -16.38 5.32 0.64
CA VAL A 158 -15.40 5.36 1.74
C VAL A 158 -15.61 4.20 2.71
N ALA A 159 -16.87 3.90 3.06
CA ALA A 159 -17.21 2.78 3.93
C ALA A 159 -16.73 1.43 3.33
N CYS A 160 -16.97 1.20 2.05
CA CYS A 160 -16.57 -0.03 1.35
C CYS A 160 -15.04 -0.25 1.32
N TYR A 161 -14.25 0.82 1.28
CA TYR A 161 -12.79 0.72 1.29
C TYR A 161 -12.17 0.87 2.69
N SER A 162 -12.98 0.91 3.74
CA SER A 162 -12.53 1.03 5.11
C SER A 162 -12.04 -0.31 5.70
N LYS A 163 -11.34 -0.23 6.81
CA LYS A 163 -11.01 -1.40 7.63
C LYS A 163 -12.27 -2.06 8.21
N ALA A 164 -13.30 -1.27 8.54
CA ALA A 164 -14.57 -1.76 9.08
C ALA A 164 -15.25 -2.73 8.11
N TRP A 165 -15.26 -2.44 6.81
CA TRP A 165 -15.77 -3.35 5.78
C TRP A 165 -15.06 -4.70 5.80
N ARG A 166 -13.72 -4.69 5.89
CA ARG A 166 -12.92 -5.93 5.96
C ARG A 166 -13.15 -6.73 7.24
N MET A 167 -13.58 -6.07 8.30
CA MET A 167 -13.92 -6.70 9.59
C MET A 167 -15.39 -7.20 9.62
N GLY A 168 -16.17 -6.99 8.56
CA GLY A 168 -17.56 -7.42 8.49
C GLY A 168 -18.51 -6.60 9.36
N MET A 169 -18.16 -5.34 9.69
CA MET A 169 -19.05 -4.46 10.46
C MET A 169 -20.26 -4.08 9.62
N SER A 170 -21.44 -4.19 10.21
CA SER A 170 -22.73 -3.89 9.56
C SER A 170 -23.02 -2.39 9.45
N THR A 171 -22.41 -1.58 10.32
CA THR A 171 -22.59 -0.13 10.36
C THR A 171 -21.26 0.57 10.52
N LEU A 172 -21.14 1.74 9.89
CA LEU A 172 -19.95 2.59 10.00
C LEU A 172 -20.36 4.04 9.82
N GLU A 173 -19.91 4.88 10.71
CA GLU A 173 -20.09 6.31 10.61
C GLU A 173 -19.07 6.92 9.66
N VAL A 174 -19.59 7.67 8.67
CA VAL A 174 -18.78 8.44 7.70
C VAL A 174 -19.16 9.91 7.86
N PHE A 175 -18.16 10.75 8.00
CA PHE A 175 -18.36 12.19 8.08
C PHE A 175 -17.74 12.90 6.88
N SER A 176 -18.29 14.07 6.57
CA SER A 176 -17.75 14.97 5.57
C SER A 176 -17.42 16.32 6.19
N VAL A 177 -16.30 16.88 5.80
CA VAL A 177 -15.79 18.17 6.31
C VAL A 177 -15.29 19.02 5.15
N THR A 178 -15.21 20.32 5.36
CA THR A 178 -14.54 21.24 4.44
C THR A 178 -13.03 21.13 4.58
N PRO A 179 -12.24 21.45 3.54
CA PRO A 179 -10.79 21.30 3.56
C PRO A 179 -10.09 22.06 4.68
N ASP A 180 -10.63 23.20 5.08
CA ASP A 180 -10.12 24.03 6.18
C ASP A 180 -10.26 23.38 7.57
N GLN A 181 -11.17 22.42 7.71
CA GLN A 181 -11.35 21.64 8.93
C GLN A 181 -10.38 20.46 9.05
N VAL A 182 -9.61 20.18 7.99
CA VAL A 182 -8.62 19.10 8.00
C VAL A 182 -7.27 19.64 8.41
N THR A 183 -6.91 19.46 9.68
CA THR A 183 -5.61 19.89 10.20
C THR A 183 -4.68 18.70 10.45
N LYS A 184 -3.38 18.94 10.38
CA LYS A 184 -2.33 18.03 10.82
C LYS A 184 -1.67 18.51 12.14
N GLU A 185 -2.11 19.62 12.66
CA GLU A 185 -1.61 20.14 13.91
C GLU A 185 -2.31 19.41 15.06
N ALA A 186 -1.54 18.61 15.80
CA ALA A 186 -2.03 18.04 17.04
C ALA A 186 -2.08 19.13 18.14
N PRO A 187 -3.07 19.10 19.02
CA PRO A 187 -3.02 19.88 20.25
C PRO A 187 -1.72 19.62 21.00
N SER A 188 -1.25 20.61 21.76
CA SER A 188 -0.01 20.49 22.53
C SER A 188 -0.04 19.24 23.43
N GLY A 189 0.90 18.33 23.21
CA GLY A 189 1.02 17.07 23.95
C GLY A 189 0.41 15.83 23.26
N GLU A 190 -0.22 15.99 22.11
CA GLU A 190 -0.79 14.86 21.34
C GLU A 190 0.00 14.58 20.06
N TYR A 191 -0.02 13.33 19.61
CA TYR A 191 0.63 12.88 18.38
C TYR A 191 -0.40 12.38 17.39
N ILE A 192 -0.46 13.02 16.21
CA ILE A 192 -1.31 12.56 15.10
C ILE A 192 -0.51 11.58 14.24
N MET A 193 -0.95 10.32 14.21
CA MET A 193 -0.36 9.32 13.33
C MET A 193 -0.56 9.70 11.86
N LYS A 194 0.46 9.37 11.03
CA LYS A 194 0.33 9.48 9.57
C LYS A 194 -0.70 8.44 9.08
N GLY A 195 -1.73 8.88 8.39
CA GLY A 195 -2.65 7.96 7.74
C GLY A 195 -3.94 8.57 7.36
#